data_30194c3b2125ea2f433ff3c6df8b8fcb
#
_entry.id   30194c3b2125ea2f433ff3c6df8b8fcb
#
_cell.length_a   1.000
_cell.length_b   1.000
_cell.length_c   1.000
_cell.angle_alpha   90.00
_cell.angle_beta   90.00
_cell.angle_gamma   90.00
#
_symmetry.space_group_name_H-M   'P 1'
#
loop_
_entity.id
_entity.type
_entity.pdbx_description
1 polymer ?
#
loop_
_entity_poly.entity_id
_entity_poly.type
_entity_poly.pdbx_seq_one_letter_code
_entity_poly.pdbx_strand_id
1 'polypeptide(L)'
;YVLEWEVDTTKTSSLNFKGYEGKMVASEVTGASRLKYDRTKPFTKEVIYQNYFKPKIEIEIPSFYIIPQGWHNVIELLKLNQVEFNRLEKDSTITVESYRISDYKTRTNAYEGHYPHYNTKVETLTKDITFYKGDYIIPVRQYAFRYLMETLEPTAPDSFFNWNFFDTVLQKKEHFSPYVFEDTAKQMLNENPELKANFITKKVKDEKFAANWYEQLNWLYKHSVHYEKTFLHYPVYKVN
;
A
#
# COMPACT_ATOMS: atom_id res chain seq x y z
N TYR A 1 16.92 1.76 2.29
CA TYR A 1 16.35 3.08 1.96
C TYR A 1 15.21 3.41 2.89
N VAL A 2 15.15 4.66 3.38
CA VAL A 2 14.08 5.12 4.28
C VAL A 2 12.97 5.75 3.44
N LEU A 3 11.79 5.16 3.48
CA LEU A 3 10.58 5.66 2.78
C LEU A 3 9.82 6.70 3.61
N GLU A 4 9.81 6.54 4.93
CA GLU A 4 9.10 7.45 5.83
C GLU A 4 9.93 7.72 7.08
N TRP A 5 9.92 8.97 7.52
CA TRP A 5 10.58 9.43 8.73
C TRP A 5 9.56 9.84 9.78
N GLU A 6 9.87 9.66 11.05
CA GLU A 6 9.09 10.18 12.17
C GLU A 6 9.95 11.03 13.10
N VAL A 7 9.30 11.90 13.86
CA VAL A 7 10.00 12.73 14.86
C VAL A 7 10.60 11.84 15.94
N ASP A 8 11.90 11.98 16.18
CA ASP A 8 12.58 11.37 17.34
C ASP A 8 12.32 12.21 18.57
N THR A 9 11.30 11.86 19.34
CA THR A 9 10.92 12.58 20.58
C THR A 9 11.92 12.42 21.72
N THR A 10 12.93 11.54 21.59
CA THR A 10 14.00 11.36 22.58
C THR A 10 15.08 12.42 22.47
N LYS A 11 15.11 13.17 21.38
CA LYS A 11 16.09 14.22 21.09
C LYS A 11 15.39 15.53 20.79
N THR A 12 15.89 16.60 21.39
CA THR A 12 15.35 17.94 21.17
C THR A 12 16.50 18.96 21.13
N SER A 13 16.26 20.08 20.49
CA SER A 13 17.07 21.29 20.63
C SER A 13 16.22 22.42 21.18
N SER A 14 16.80 23.58 21.39
CA SER A 14 16.04 24.79 21.74
C SER A 14 16.07 25.79 20.60
N LEU A 15 15.01 26.57 20.49
CA LEU A 15 14.84 27.63 19.50
C LEU A 15 14.27 28.87 20.18
N ASN A 16 14.88 30.05 19.93
CA ASN A 16 14.31 31.32 20.28
C ASN A 16 13.17 31.70 19.31
N PHE A 17 11.96 31.32 19.69
CA PHE A 17 10.76 31.60 18.90
C PHE A 17 10.32 33.05 19.09
N LYS A 18 10.16 33.76 17.99
CA LYS A 18 9.63 35.13 17.95
C LYS A 18 8.16 35.09 17.54
N GLY A 19 7.30 35.66 18.35
CA GLY A 19 5.85 35.64 18.14
C GLY A 19 5.16 36.88 18.67
N TYR A 20 3.84 36.85 18.64
CA TYR A 20 2.98 37.87 19.23
C TYR A 20 2.02 37.24 20.23
N GLU A 21 1.69 37.97 21.32
CA GLU A 21 0.70 37.47 22.28
C GLU A 21 -0.62 37.09 21.60
N GLY A 22 -1.08 35.85 21.85
CA GLY A 22 -2.38 35.35 21.40
C GLY A 22 -3.44 35.42 22.47
N LYS A 23 -4.63 35.92 22.15
CA LYS A 23 -5.80 35.93 23.04
C LYS A 23 -7.00 35.33 22.35
N MET A 24 -7.81 34.59 23.13
CA MET A 24 -9.14 34.21 22.69
C MET A 24 -10.07 35.40 22.88
N VAL A 25 -10.73 35.82 21.79
CA VAL A 25 -11.67 36.92 21.76
C VAL A 25 -12.97 36.48 21.10
N ALA A 26 -14.08 37.09 21.43
CA ALA A 26 -15.32 36.86 20.71
C ALA A 26 -15.22 37.41 19.27
N SER A 27 -15.68 36.62 18.31
CA SER A 27 -15.78 37.05 16.92
C SER A 27 -16.98 37.97 16.74
N GLU A 28 -16.76 39.14 16.19
CA GLU A 28 -17.83 40.07 15.81
C GLU A 28 -18.66 39.56 14.63
N VAL A 29 -18.14 38.56 13.88
CA VAL A 29 -18.81 37.98 12.71
C VAL A 29 -19.66 36.77 13.08
N THR A 30 -19.09 35.84 13.87
CA THR A 30 -19.73 34.54 14.15
C THR A 30 -20.25 34.42 15.57
N GLY A 31 -19.89 35.33 16.47
CA GLY A 31 -20.15 35.24 17.91
C GLY A 31 -19.30 34.16 18.64
N ALA A 32 -18.60 33.29 17.90
CA ALA A 32 -17.77 32.25 18.47
C ALA A 32 -16.43 32.81 18.97
N SER A 33 -15.77 32.02 19.86
CA SER A 33 -14.42 32.34 20.32
C SER A 33 -13.39 32.08 19.21
N ARG A 34 -12.53 33.07 18.95
CA ARG A 34 -11.44 32.98 17.97
C ARG A 34 -10.11 33.42 18.55
N LEU A 35 -9.02 32.85 18.06
CA LEU A 35 -7.68 33.33 18.38
C LEU A 35 -7.38 34.63 17.64
N LYS A 36 -6.86 35.61 18.37
CA LYS A 36 -6.36 36.90 17.82
C LYS A 36 -4.97 37.16 18.37
N TYR A 37 -4.03 37.42 17.45
CA TYR A 37 -2.67 37.82 17.84
C TYR A 37 -2.59 39.35 17.93
N ASP A 38 -2.00 39.82 19.04
CA ASP A 38 -1.77 41.27 19.28
C ASP A 38 -0.37 41.65 18.75
N ARG A 39 -0.32 42.21 17.57
CA ARG A 39 0.92 42.62 16.92
C ARG A 39 1.66 43.76 17.65
N THR A 40 1.03 44.45 18.62
CA THR A 40 1.69 45.46 19.45
C THR A 40 2.46 44.85 20.62
N LYS A 41 2.33 43.50 20.82
CA LYS A 41 2.97 42.76 21.90
C LYS A 41 3.82 41.64 21.38
N PRO A 42 4.99 41.98 20.75
CA PRO A 42 5.94 40.98 20.34
C PRO A 42 6.63 40.32 21.56
N PHE A 43 6.98 39.05 21.43
CA PHE A 43 7.81 38.36 22.40
C PHE A 43 8.87 37.52 21.74
N THR A 44 9.93 37.21 22.50
CA THR A 44 10.90 36.18 22.17
C THR A 44 10.93 35.20 23.34
N LYS A 45 10.72 33.92 23.06
CA LYS A 45 10.70 32.87 24.06
C LYS A 45 11.50 31.66 23.58
N GLU A 46 12.31 31.10 24.44
CA GLU A 46 12.94 29.81 24.18
C GLU A 46 11.87 28.72 24.24
N VAL A 47 11.82 27.90 23.19
CA VAL A 47 10.89 26.76 23.07
C VAL A 47 11.66 25.50 22.71
N ILE A 48 11.14 24.35 23.15
CA ILE A 48 11.65 23.06 22.71
C ILE A 48 11.36 22.89 21.22
N TYR A 49 12.39 22.53 20.46
CA TYR A 49 12.32 22.29 19.04
C TYR A 49 12.62 20.83 18.72
N GLN A 50 11.61 20.12 18.21
CA GLN A 50 11.68 18.71 17.82
C GLN A 50 12.15 18.61 16.37
N ASN A 51 13.44 18.73 16.14
CA ASN A 51 14.06 18.79 14.80
C ASN A 51 14.91 17.56 14.49
N TYR A 52 14.79 16.51 15.30
CA TYR A 52 15.45 15.23 15.04
C TYR A 52 14.42 14.23 14.50
N PHE A 53 14.85 13.44 13.53
CA PHE A 53 14.03 12.43 12.89
C PHE A 53 14.75 11.09 12.93
N LYS A 54 13.96 10.01 12.96
CA LYS A 54 14.43 8.64 12.84
C LYS A 54 13.62 7.89 11.77
N PRO A 55 14.22 6.86 11.15
CA PRO A 55 13.49 6.02 10.21
C PRO A 55 12.21 5.43 10.81
N LYS A 56 11.14 5.44 10.06
CA LYS A 56 9.86 4.81 10.40
C LYS A 56 9.57 3.62 9.50
N ILE A 57 9.78 3.77 8.20
CA ILE A 57 9.64 2.69 7.22
C ILE A 57 10.93 2.60 6.43
N GLU A 58 11.53 1.43 6.41
CA GLU A 58 12.74 1.13 5.68
C GLU A 58 12.52 -0.08 4.78
N ILE A 59 13.18 -0.09 3.64
CA ILE A 59 13.15 -1.21 2.69
C ILE A 59 14.57 -1.54 2.21
N GLU A 60 14.78 -2.79 1.82
CA GLU A 60 15.96 -3.20 1.08
C GLU A 60 15.88 -2.68 -0.36
N ILE A 61 17.01 -2.16 -0.86
CA ILE A 61 17.10 -1.65 -2.23
C ILE A 61 17.24 -2.83 -3.19
N PRO A 62 16.29 -3.09 -4.09
CA PRO A 62 16.41 -4.18 -5.04
C PRO A 62 17.41 -3.85 -6.15
N SER A 63 17.87 -4.88 -6.87
CA SER A 63 18.68 -4.69 -8.08
C SER A 63 17.85 -4.10 -9.21
N PHE A 64 16.60 -4.56 -9.38
CA PHE A 64 15.67 -4.02 -10.36
C PHE A 64 14.22 -4.33 -9.98
N TYR A 65 13.30 -3.57 -10.57
CA TYR A 65 11.87 -3.85 -10.56
C TYR A 65 11.43 -4.47 -11.88
N ILE A 66 10.39 -5.31 -11.82
CA ILE A 66 9.69 -5.79 -13.01
C ILE A 66 8.24 -5.31 -12.93
N ILE A 67 7.75 -4.70 -14.02
CA ILE A 67 6.37 -4.24 -14.16
C ILE A 67 5.76 -4.87 -15.41
N PRO A 68 4.63 -5.59 -15.30
CA PRO A 68 3.93 -6.12 -16.47
C PRO A 68 3.48 -5.01 -17.42
N GLN A 69 3.57 -5.27 -18.71
CA GLN A 69 3.34 -4.29 -19.77
C GLN A 69 1.92 -3.70 -19.80
N GLY A 70 0.94 -4.36 -19.19
CA GLY A 70 -0.43 -3.86 -19.08
C GLY A 70 -0.56 -2.56 -18.25
N TRP A 71 0.43 -2.23 -17.42
CA TRP A 71 0.44 -1.02 -16.58
C TRP A 71 1.01 0.20 -17.31
N HIS A 72 0.58 0.41 -18.55
CA HIS A 72 1.10 1.47 -19.41
C HIS A 72 0.99 2.87 -18.80
N ASN A 73 -0.05 3.18 -18.01
CA ASN A 73 -0.20 4.47 -17.35
C ASN A 73 0.98 4.78 -16.41
N VAL A 74 1.42 3.79 -15.63
CA VAL A 74 2.59 3.93 -14.75
C VAL A 74 3.86 4.07 -15.58
N ILE A 75 4.00 3.27 -16.63
CA ILE A 75 5.17 3.33 -17.52
C ILE A 75 5.32 4.70 -18.20
N GLU A 76 4.22 5.34 -18.62
CA GLU A 76 4.29 6.69 -19.18
C GLU A 76 4.79 7.73 -18.16
N LEU A 77 4.37 7.61 -16.89
CA LEU A 77 4.89 8.48 -15.83
C LEU A 77 6.38 8.23 -15.56
N LEU A 78 6.82 6.98 -15.60
CA LEU A 78 8.25 6.64 -15.48
C LEU A 78 9.05 7.27 -16.63
N LYS A 79 8.57 7.21 -17.87
CA LYS A 79 9.21 7.84 -19.04
C LYS A 79 9.29 9.36 -18.88
N LEU A 80 8.21 10.01 -18.45
CA LEU A 80 8.20 11.46 -18.22
C LEU A 80 9.23 11.89 -17.18
N ASN A 81 9.52 11.04 -16.20
CA ASN A 81 10.54 11.26 -15.19
C ASN A 81 11.92 10.69 -15.56
N GLN A 82 12.15 10.42 -16.85
CA GLN A 82 13.43 9.98 -17.41
C GLN A 82 13.97 8.68 -16.77
N VAL A 83 13.07 7.79 -16.36
CA VAL A 83 13.45 6.46 -15.87
C VAL A 83 13.95 5.62 -17.03
N GLU A 84 15.13 5.04 -16.86
CA GLU A 84 15.70 4.07 -17.80
C GLU A 84 15.13 2.68 -17.51
N PHE A 85 14.73 1.97 -18.56
CA PHE A 85 14.23 0.59 -18.45
C PHE A 85 14.48 -0.19 -19.74
N ASN A 86 14.50 -1.50 -19.61
CA ASN A 86 14.56 -2.45 -20.72
C ASN A 86 13.26 -3.24 -20.82
N ARG A 87 13.04 -3.88 -21.97
CA ARG A 87 11.94 -4.82 -22.16
C ARG A 87 12.46 -6.25 -22.13
N LEU A 88 11.71 -7.14 -21.51
CA LEU A 88 12.03 -8.56 -21.51
C LEU A 88 11.99 -9.11 -22.94
N GLU A 89 13.05 -9.75 -23.40
CA GLU A 89 13.19 -10.21 -24.78
C GLU A 89 12.43 -11.51 -25.06
N LYS A 90 12.20 -12.32 -24.04
CA LYS A 90 11.49 -13.61 -24.07
C LYS A 90 10.78 -13.86 -22.75
N ASP A 91 9.80 -14.76 -22.76
CA ASP A 91 9.15 -15.25 -21.53
C ASP A 91 10.18 -15.85 -20.60
N SER A 92 10.10 -15.49 -19.32
CA SER A 92 11.08 -15.91 -18.33
C SER A 92 10.43 -16.07 -16.97
N THR A 93 10.72 -17.14 -16.28
CA THR A 93 10.33 -17.35 -14.89
C THR A 93 11.46 -16.87 -14.00
N ILE A 94 11.14 -15.95 -13.10
CA ILE A 94 12.10 -15.27 -12.23
C ILE A 94 11.58 -15.36 -10.81
N THR A 95 12.47 -15.70 -9.87
CA THR A 95 12.19 -15.62 -8.44
C THR A 95 12.18 -14.16 -8.01
N VAL A 96 11.07 -13.69 -7.47
CA VAL A 96 10.85 -12.30 -7.09
C VAL A 96 10.27 -12.17 -5.70
N GLU A 97 10.56 -11.06 -5.06
CA GLU A 97 9.77 -10.56 -3.95
C GLU A 97 8.56 -9.80 -4.50
N SER A 98 7.38 -10.17 -4.02
CA SER A 98 6.12 -9.53 -4.41
C SER A 98 5.34 -9.11 -3.17
N TYR A 99 4.56 -8.06 -3.30
CA TYR A 99 3.71 -7.55 -2.25
C TYR A 99 2.24 -7.93 -2.46
N ARG A 100 1.58 -8.25 -1.36
CA ARG A 100 0.13 -8.32 -1.27
C ARG A 100 -0.35 -7.20 -0.36
N ILE A 101 -1.28 -6.38 -0.80
CA ILE A 101 -1.90 -5.35 0.03
C ILE A 101 -2.72 -6.03 1.12
N SER A 102 -2.35 -5.81 2.38
CA SER A 102 -3.04 -6.42 3.54
C SER A 102 -3.99 -5.45 4.22
N ASP A 103 -3.68 -4.15 4.21
CA ASP A 103 -4.50 -3.09 4.80
C ASP A 103 -4.17 -1.74 4.16
N TYR A 104 -5.14 -0.85 4.08
CA TYR A 104 -4.97 0.54 3.65
C TYR A 104 -6.17 1.37 4.08
N LYS A 105 -6.01 2.68 4.10
CA LYS A 105 -7.11 3.64 4.27
C LYS A 105 -7.19 4.54 3.06
N THR A 106 -8.37 5.08 2.78
CA THR A 106 -8.61 5.99 1.66
C THR A 106 -9.15 7.32 2.20
N ARG A 107 -8.67 8.44 1.69
CA ARG A 107 -9.20 9.77 2.04
C ARG A 107 -10.63 9.90 1.54
N THR A 108 -11.49 10.53 2.35
CA THR A 108 -12.90 10.78 2.00
C THR A 108 -13.09 12.00 1.11
N ASN A 109 -12.10 12.89 1.07
CA ASN A 109 -12.10 14.09 0.23
C ASN A 109 -11.09 13.92 -0.90
N ALA A 110 -11.48 14.33 -2.10
CA ALA A 110 -10.59 14.33 -3.24
C ALA A 110 -9.43 15.34 -3.05
N TYR A 111 -8.25 14.96 -3.52
CA TYR A 111 -7.07 15.80 -3.60
C TYR A 111 -6.40 15.59 -4.96
N GLU A 112 -6.21 16.64 -5.72
CA GLU A 112 -5.62 16.64 -7.07
C GLU A 112 -6.22 15.57 -8.01
N GLY A 113 -7.54 15.40 -7.97
CA GLY A 113 -8.26 14.44 -8.81
C GLY A 113 -8.25 12.99 -8.32
N HIS A 114 -7.65 12.72 -7.17
CA HIS A 114 -7.55 11.40 -6.56
C HIS A 114 -8.23 11.34 -5.19
N TYR A 115 -8.52 10.14 -4.71
CA TYR A 115 -8.83 9.82 -3.31
C TYR A 115 -7.65 9.03 -2.72
N PRO A 116 -6.55 9.68 -2.35
CA PRO A 116 -5.31 8.99 -2.00
C PRO A 116 -5.47 7.98 -0.88
N HIS A 117 -4.81 6.84 -1.03
CA HIS A 117 -4.63 5.88 0.05
C HIS A 117 -3.55 6.35 1.02
N TYR A 118 -3.56 5.78 2.21
CA TYR A 118 -2.55 6.05 3.24
C TYR A 118 -2.52 4.92 4.27
N ASN A 119 -1.48 4.84 5.08
CA ASN A 119 -1.24 3.76 6.04
C ASN A 119 -1.29 2.37 5.39
N THR A 120 -0.79 2.29 4.17
CA THR A 120 -0.73 1.05 3.40
C THR A 120 0.19 0.04 4.08
N LYS A 121 -0.32 -1.18 4.24
CA LYS A 121 0.42 -2.33 4.76
C LYS A 121 0.47 -3.44 3.73
N VAL A 122 1.55 -4.16 3.70
CA VAL A 122 1.79 -5.25 2.77
C VAL A 122 2.24 -6.52 3.48
N GLU A 123 1.95 -7.65 2.86
CA GLU A 123 2.59 -8.93 3.12
C GLU A 123 3.60 -9.17 2.02
N THR A 124 4.81 -9.54 2.38
CA THR A 124 5.89 -9.86 1.44
C THR A 124 5.92 -11.35 1.16
N LEU A 125 5.99 -11.73 -0.11
CA LEU A 125 6.01 -13.10 -0.58
C LEU A 125 7.14 -13.30 -1.59
N THR A 126 8.00 -14.28 -1.37
CA THR A 126 8.98 -14.71 -2.38
C THR A 126 8.39 -15.86 -3.18
N LYS A 127 8.37 -15.73 -4.51
CA LYS A 127 7.82 -16.75 -5.40
C LYS A 127 8.36 -16.64 -6.82
N ASP A 128 8.27 -17.74 -7.55
CA ASP A 128 8.56 -17.77 -8.97
C ASP A 128 7.36 -17.25 -9.77
N ILE A 129 7.63 -16.27 -10.62
CA ILE A 129 6.62 -15.67 -11.51
C ILE A 129 7.11 -15.72 -12.93
N THR A 130 6.23 -16.13 -13.83
CA THR A 130 6.48 -16.04 -15.27
C THR A 130 6.11 -14.66 -15.77
N PHE A 131 7.10 -13.94 -16.27
CA PHE A 131 6.97 -12.68 -16.98
C PHE A 131 7.02 -12.94 -18.47
N TYR A 132 6.31 -12.10 -19.21
CA TYR A 132 6.16 -12.29 -20.66
C TYR A 132 7.08 -11.34 -21.43
N LYS A 133 7.43 -11.75 -22.63
CA LYS A 133 8.14 -10.89 -23.57
C LYS A 133 7.44 -9.52 -23.65
N GLY A 134 8.21 -8.46 -23.43
CA GLY A 134 7.71 -7.10 -23.45
C GLY A 134 7.43 -6.51 -22.07
N ASP A 135 7.44 -7.28 -20.99
CA ASP A 135 7.39 -6.73 -19.63
C ASP A 135 8.62 -5.87 -19.34
N TYR A 136 8.46 -4.88 -18.47
CA TYR A 136 9.47 -3.87 -18.22
C TYR A 136 10.40 -4.28 -17.09
N ILE A 137 11.72 -4.20 -17.33
CA ILE A 137 12.78 -4.38 -16.33
C ILE A 137 13.38 -3.00 -16.08
N ILE A 138 13.35 -2.56 -14.83
CA ILE A 138 13.74 -1.22 -14.41
C ILE A 138 14.91 -1.33 -13.44
N PRO A 139 16.16 -1.13 -13.89
CA PRO A 139 17.32 -1.09 -12.99
C PRO A 139 17.16 0.01 -11.95
N VAL A 140 17.46 -0.29 -10.69
CA VAL A 140 17.28 0.69 -9.62
C VAL A 140 18.43 1.70 -9.56
N ARG A 141 19.66 1.27 -9.93
CA ARG A 141 20.84 2.14 -9.94
C ARG A 141 20.86 3.05 -11.16
N GLN A 142 20.13 4.14 -11.11
CA GLN A 142 20.04 5.15 -12.15
C GLN A 142 19.78 6.54 -11.55
N TYR A 143 19.81 7.59 -12.38
CA TYR A 143 19.56 8.97 -11.93
C TYR A 143 18.21 9.12 -11.22
N ALA A 144 17.17 8.45 -11.70
CA ALA A 144 15.82 8.44 -11.14
C ALA A 144 15.66 7.56 -9.88
N PHE A 145 16.74 7.09 -9.25
CA PHE A 145 16.72 6.18 -8.10
C PHE A 145 15.69 6.57 -7.04
N ARG A 146 15.75 7.81 -6.55
CA ARG A 146 14.84 8.29 -5.51
C ARG A 146 13.39 8.23 -5.97
N TYR A 147 13.11 8.65 -7.19
CA TYR A 147 11.76 8.60 -7.76
C TYR A 147 11.22 7.17 -7.80
N LEU A 148 12.04 6.19 -8.21
CA LEU A 148 11.65 4.78 -8.19
C LEU A 148 11.29 4.29 -6.79
N MET A 149 12.12 4.61 -5.79
CA MET A 149 11.87 4.18 -4.41
C MET A 149 10.58 4.78 -3.83
N GLU A 150 10.34 6.07 -4.07
CA GLU A 150 9.18 6.80 -3.53
C GLU A 150 7.86 6.45 -4.26
N THR A 151 7.93 6.00 -5.52
CA THR A 151 6.71 5.77 -6.30
C THR A 151 6.37 4.29 -6.51
N LEU A 152 7.36 3.40 -6.56
CA LEU A 152 7.13 1.97 -6.81
C LEU A 152 6.95 1.15 -5.54
N GLU A 153 7.35 1.63 -4.38
CA GLU A 153 7.15 0.94 -3.11
C GLU A 153 5.76 1.28 -2.53
N PRO A 154 4.86 0.32 -2.36
CA PRO A 154 3.45 0.60 -2.04
C PRO A 154 3.24 1.24 -0.68
N THR A 155 4.19 1.10 0.24
CA THR A 155 4.17 1.70 1.58
C THR A 155 4.73 3.14 1.62
N ALA A 156 5.35 3.60 0.54
CA ALA A 156 5.81 4.98 0.43
C ALA A 156 4.62 5.96 0.38
N PRO A 157 4.70 7.12 1.06
CA PRO A 157 3.61 8.10 1.07
C PRO A 157 3.13 8.52 -0.32
N ASP A 158 4.07 8.71 -1.26
CA ASP A 158 3.80 9.15 -2.63
C ASP A 158 3.80 8.00 -3.65
N SER A 159 3.55 6.77 -3.20
CA SER A 159 3.54 5.60 -4.08
C SER A 159 2.41 5.69 -5.11
N PHE A 160 2.63 5.11 -6.29
CA PHE A 160 1.57 4.94 -7.28
C PHE A 160 0.34 4.17 -6.75
N PHE A 161 0.53 3.31 -5.74
CA PHE A 161 -0.59 2.70 -5.04
C PHE A 161 -1.41 3.75 -4.27
N ASN A 162 -0.74 4.56 -3.45
CA ASN A 162 -1.42 5.59 -2.66
C ASN A 162 -2.09 6.67 -3.54
N TRP A 163 -1.59 6.87 -4.75
CA TRP A 163 -2.16 7.76 -5.77
C TRP A 163 -3.17 7.08 -6.71
N ASN A 164 -3.70 5.89 -6.35
CA ASN A 164 -4.79 5.17 -7.05
C ASN A 164 -4.45 4.61 -8.44
N PHE A 165 -3.18 4.59 -8.87
CA PHE A 165 -2.81 4.06 -10.18
C PHE A 165 -2.97 2.54 -10.29
N PHE A 166 -3.07 1.85 -9.16
CA PHE A 166 -3.20 0.40 -9.09
C PHE A 166 -4.55 -0.08 -8.51
N ASP A 167 -5.55 0.78 -8.38
CA ASP A 167 -6.83 0.46 -7.73
C ASP A 167 -7.57 -0.74 -8.33
N THR A 168 -7.30 -1.08 -9.59
CA THR A 168 -7.88 -2.28 -10.21
C THR A 168 -7.49 -3.58 -9.50
N VAL A 169 -6.38 -3.62 -8.73
CA VAL A 169 -6.01 -4.80 -7.94
C VAL A 169 -6.88 -4.96 -6.68
N LEU A 170 -7.56 -3.90 -6.26
CA LEU A 170 -8.48 -3.88 -5.12
C LEU A 170 -9.87 -4.41 -5.48
N GLN A 171 -10.14 -4.58 -6.76
CA GLN A 171 -11.41 -5.07 -7.28
C GLN A 171 -11.34 -6.58 -7.48
N LYS A 172 -12.32 -7.31 -6.95
CA LYS A 172 -12.60 -8.67 -7.38
C LYS A 172 -13.42 -8.61 -8.65
N LYS A 173 -12.89 -9.16 -9.74
CA LYS A 173 -13.58 -9.19 -11.04
C LYS A 173 -14.55 -10.34 -11.13
N GLU A 174 -14.19 -11.49 -10.56
CA GLU A 174 -14.95 -12.71 -10.59
C GLU A 174 -15.33 -13.15 -9.18
N HIS A 175 -16.47 -13.79 -9.08
CA HIS A 175 -16.98 -14.41 -7.87
C HIS A 175 -17.55 -15.79 -8.20
N PHE A 176 -17.80 -16.63 -7.22
CA PHE A 176 -18.42 -17.91 -7.44
C PHE A 176 -19.95 -17.84 -7.39
N SER A 177 -20.61 -18.65 -8.20
CA SER A 177 -22.03 -18.94 -8.05
C SER A 177 -22.22 -20.04 -6.99
N PRO A 178 -22.89 -19.75 -5.85
CA PRO A 178 -22.93 -20.70 -4.73
C PRO A 178 -23.44 -22.10 -5.13
N TYR A 179 -24.51 -22.18 -5.91
CA TYR A 179 -25.08 -23.47 -6.29
C TYR A 179 -24.19 -24.30 -7.22
N VAL A 180 -23.33 -23.64 -8.02
CA VAL A 180 -22.36 -24.33 -8.89
C VAL A 180 -21.12 -24.73 -8.09
N PHE A 181 -20.66 -23.83 -7.21
CA PHE A 181 -19.43 -24.04 -6.46
C PHE A 181 -19.57 -25.08 -5.33
N GLU A 182 -20.78 -25.36 -4.86
CA GLU A 182 -21.06 -26.36 -3.82
C GLU A 182 -20.49 -27.74 -4.20
N ASP A 183 -20.70 -28.19 -5.43
CA ASP A 183 -20.16 -29.47 -5.91
C ASP A 183 -18.64 -29.44 -6.02
N THR A 184 -18.07 -28.35 -6.49
CA THR A 184 -16.61 -28.16 -6.53
C THR A 184 -16.01 -28.16 -5.11
N ALA A 185 -16.65 -27.47 -4.18
CA ALA A 185 -16.23 -27.41 -2.78
C ALA A 185 -16.23 -28.81 -2.13
N LYS A 186 -17.27 -29.60 -2.40
CA LYS A 186 -17.36 -31.00 -1.95
C LYS A 186 -16.23 -31.85 -2.52
N GLN A 187 -15.92 -31.70 -3.81
CA GLN A 187 -14.81 -32.41 -4.45
C GLN A 187 -13.48 -32.00 -3.82
N MET A 188 -13.21 -30.70 -3.64
CA MET A 188 -11.99 -30.21 -3.00
C MET A 188 -11.77 -30.82 -1.60
N LEU A 189 -12.82 -30.90 -0.78
CA LEU A 189 -12.75 -31.48 0.56
C LEU A 189 -12.51 -33.01 0.53
N ASN A 190 -12.94 -33.70 -0.51
CA ASN A 190 -12.70 -35.13 -0.67
C ASN A 190 -11.26 -35.42 -1.16
N GLU A 191 -10.75 -34.58 -2.05
CA GLU A 191 -9.42 -34.76 -2.65
C GLU A 191 -8.29 -34.22 -1.78
N ASN A 192 -8.58 -33.31 -0.84
CA ASN A 192 -7.59 -32.69 0.02
C ASN A 192 -7.92 -32.88 1.52
N PRO A 193 -7.38 -33.95 2.17
CA PRO A 193 -7.64 -34.23 3.58
C PRO A 193 -7.16 -33.12 4.53
N GLU A 194 -6.08 -32.42 4.20
CA GLU A 194 -5.55 -31.30 5.01
C GLU A 194 -6.50 -30.11 4.96
N LEU A 195 -6.95 -29.71 3.76
CA LEU A 195 -7.95 -28.66 3.59
C LEU A 195 -9.22 -28.99 4.38
N LYS A 196 -9.67 -30.24 4.32
CA LYS A 196 -10.84 -30.72 5.07
C LYS A 196 -10.65 -30.58 6.58
N ALA A 197 -9.51 -30.99 7.10
CA ALA A 197 -9.18 -30.88 8.53
C ALA A 197 -9.17 -29.40 8.98
N ASN A 198 -8.54 -28.53 8.18
CA ASN A 198 -8.51 -27.08 8.44
C ASN A 198 -9.90 -26.45 8.42
N PHE A 199 -10.74 -26.84 7.45
CA PHE A 199 -12.13 -26.38 7.35
C PHE A 199 -12.97 -26.77 8.56
N ILE A 200 -12.88 -28.06 8.98
CA ILE A 200 -13.60 -28.56 10.17
C ILE A 200 -13.11 -27.84 11.43
N THR A 201 -11.80 -27.70 11.59
CA THR A 201 -11.20 -27.00 12.73
C THR A 201 -11.70 -25.57 12.84
N LYS A 202 -11.78 -24.85 11.68
CA LYS A 202 -12.32 -23.51 11.64
C LYS A 202 -13.79 -23.45 12.04
N LYS A 203 -14.61 -24.39 11.58
CA LYS A 203 -16.04 -24.48 11.97
C LYS A 203 -16.22 -24.71 13.47
N VAL A 204 -15.36 -25.52 14.08
CA VAL A 204 -15.41 -25.78 15.53
C VAL A 204 -14.99 -24.56 16.36
N LYS A 205 -14.01 -23.80 15.88
CA LYS A 205 -13.46 -22.66 16.60
C LYS A 205 -14.22 -21.35 16.40
N ASP A 206 -15.04 -21.25 15.37
CA ASP A 206 -15.70 -20.01 14.95
C ASP A 206 -17.18 -20.28 14.70
N GLU A 207 -18.02 -20.06 15.72
CA GLU A 207 -19.46 -20.29 15.65
C GLU A 207 -20.15 -19.43 14.59
N LYS A 208 -19.68 -18.19 14.37
CA LYS A 208 -20.24 -17.30 13.34
C LYS A 208 -19.96 -17.84 11.94
N PHE A 209 -18.77 -18.35 11.73
CA PHE A 209 -18.40 -19.04 10.50
C PHE A 209 -19.20 -20.33 10.31
N ALA A 210 -19.38 -21.13 11.38
CA ALA A 210 -20.15 -22.37 11.32
C ALA A 210 -21.64 -22.13 10.99
N ALA A 211 -22.21 -21.01 11.40
CA ALA A 211 -23.59 -20.63 11.12
C ALA A 211 -23.78 -19.95 9.75
N ASN A 212 -22.71 -19.58 9.05
CA ASN A 212 -22.79 -18.83 7.79
C ASN A 212 -22.31 -19.69 6.61
N TRP A 213 -23.27 -20.31 5.92
CA TRP A 213 -22.98 -21.17 4.76
C TRP A 213 -22.21 -20.44 3.64
N TYR A 214 -22.51 -19.15 3.41
CA TYR A 214 -21.87 -18.38 2.36
C TYR A 214 -20.39 -18.13 2.69
N GLU A 215 -20.08 -17.77 3.93
CA GLU A 215 -18.69 -17.60 4.37
C GLU A 215 -17.91 -18.93 4.34
N GLN A 216 -18.56 -20.05 4.55
CA GLN A 216 -17.94 -21.38 4.42
C GLN A 216 -17.53 -21.64 2.96
N LEU A 217 -18.46 -21.42 2.01
CA LEU A 217 -18.16 -21.55 0.58
C LEU A 217 -17.09 -20.54 0.12
N ASN A 218 -17.18 -19.29 0.58
CA ASN A 218 -16.21 -18.26 0.28
C ASN A 218 -14.80 -18.62 0.80
N TRP A 219 -14.74 -19.24 1.97
CA TRP A 219 -13.46 -19.72 2.50
C TRP A 219 -12.87 -20.83 1.60
N LEU A 220 -13.67 -21.80 1.18
CA LEU A 220 -13.25 -22.84 0.24
C LEU A 220 -12.88 -22.26 -1.12
N TYR A 221 -13.66 -21.31 -1.63
CA TYR A 221 -13.34 -20.60 -2.88
C TYR A 221 -11.97 -19.92 -2.84
N LYS A 222 -11.63 -19.27 -1.73
CA LYS A 222 -10.29 -18.67 -1.52
C LYS A 222 -9.13 -19.68 -1.56
N HIS A 223 -9.40 -20.96 -1.31
CA HIS A 223 -8.43 -22.06 -1.39
C HIS A 223 -8.50 -22.83 -2.71
N SER A 224 -9.35 -22.44 -3.63
CA SER A 224 -9.53 -23.08 -4.93
C SER A 224 -8.61 -22.50 -6.01
N VAL A 225 -8.47 -23.24 -7.10
CA VAL A 225 -7.79 -22.78 -8.31
C VAL A 225 -8.56 -21.66 -9.04
N HIS A 226 -9.84 -21.48 -8.70
CA HIS A 226 -10.73 -20.48 -9.29
C HIS A 226 -10.64 -19.12 -8.60
N TYR A 227 -9.93 -19.04 -7.45
CA TYR A 227 -9.76 -17.76 -6.76
C TYR A 227 -8.89 -16.83 -7.58
N GLU A 228 -9.32 -15.58 -7.72
CA GLU A 228 -8.59 -14.55 -8.47
C GLU A 228 -7.25 -14.24 -7.80
N LYS A 229 -6.16 -14.73 -8.38
CA LYS A 229 -4.80 -14.60 -7.86
C LYS A 229 -4.28 -13.16 -7.86
N THR A 230 -4.84 -12.32 -8.74
CA THR A 230 -4.43 -10.91 -8.89
C THR A 230 -5.06 -9.98 -7.86
N PHE A 231 -6.11 -10.42 -7.16
CA PHE A 231 -6.76 -9.62 -6.14
C PHE A 231 -5.80 -9.28 -4.99
N LEU A 232 -5.65 -7.98 -4.69
CA LEU A 232 -4.73 -7.43 -3.72
C LEU A 232 -3.24 -7.65 -4.02
N HIS A 233 -2.90 -8.23 -5.16
CA HIS A 233 -1.52 -8.38 -5.57
C HIS A 233 -1.00 -7.08 -6.19
N TYR A 234 0.05 -6.54 -5.57
CA TYR A 234 0.72 -5.36 -6.09
C TYR A 234 1.54 -5.74 -7.33
N PRO A 235 1.36 -5.05 -8.48
CA PRO A 235 1.92 -5.50 -9.75
C PRO A 235 3.32 -4.95 -10.05
N VAL A 236 4.09 -4.63 -9.01
CA VAL A 236 5.50 -4.27 -9.10
C VAL A 236 6.28 -5.32 -8.33
N TYR A 237 7.22 -5.97 -8.99
CA TYR A 237 7.97 -7.08 -8.45
C TYR A 237 9.42 -6.70 -8.26
N LYS A 238 10.04 -7.14 -7.16
CA LYS A 238 11.42 -6.84 -6.81
C LYS A 238 12.32 -8.02 -7.08
N VAL A 239 13.50 -7.76 -7.62
CA VAL A 239 14.58 -8.73 -7.72
C VAL A 239 15.78 -8.16 -6.98
N ASN A 240 16.22 -8.88 -5.96
CA ASN A 240 17.35 -8.53 -5.11
C ASN A 240 18.67 -9.06 -5.66
#